data_655b44e77ac20dcbb52da3d92b7dc573
#
_entry.id   655b44e77ac20dcbb52da3d92b7dc573
#
_cell.length_a   1.000
_cell.length_b   1.000
_cell.length_c   1.000
_cell.angle_alpha   90.00
_cell.angle_beta   90.00
_cell.angle_gamma   90.00
#
_symmetry.space_group_name_H-M   'P 1'
#
loop_
_entity.id
_entity.type
_entity.pdbx_description
1 polymer ?
#
loop_
_entity_poly.entity_id
_entity_poly.type
_entity_poly.pdbx_seq_one_letter_code
_entity_poly.pdbx_strand_id
1 'polypeptide(L)'
;MIAIGCDHGALELKEQLIEHLKKRGIECKDYGTYTKDSCDYPVYAKKVAEAVLSGECEEGILLCGTGIGMSMAANKIKGIRAALCSDCFSAQATKEHNNANVLCMGARVIGPELAFRIADTFIDSKFSNDERHIRKINMLE
;
A
#
# COMPACT_ATOMS: atom_id res chain seq x y z
N MET A 1 -1.45 -12.12 -4.90
CA MET A 1 -0.19 -11.41 -5.18
C MET A 1 -0.31 -9.94 -4.78
N ILE A 2 0.71 -9.38 -4.18
CA ILE A 2 0.75 -7.99 -3.73
C ILE A 2 1.62 -7.19 -4.69
N ALA A 3 1.11 -6.08 -5.20
CA ALA A 3 1.91 -5.13 -5.99
C ALA A 3 2.66 -4.20 -5.03
N ILE A 4 3.97 -4.06 -5.20
CA ILE A 4 4.77 -3.17 -4.37
C ILE A 4 5.53 -2.18 -5.25
N GLY A 5 5.49 -0.92 -4.86
CA GLY A 5 6.25 0.15 -5.50
C GLY A 5 6.78 1.14 -4.48
N CYS A 6 7.86 1.80 -4.83
CA CYS A 6 8.44 2.85 -4.00
C CYS A 6 9.13 3.91 -4.86
N ASP A 7 9.46 5.04 -4.24
CA ASP A 7 10.41 5.97 -4.82
C ASP A 7 11.83 5.71 -4.28
N HIS A 8 12.78 6.55 -4.69
CA HIS A 8 14.18 6.38 -4.33
C HIS A 8 14.44 6.48 -2.81
N GLY A 9 13.55 7.14 -2.07
CA GLY A 9 13.71 7.31 -0.61
C GLY A 9 13.31 6.07 0.20
N ALA A 10 12.68 5.07 -0.43
CA ALA A 10 12.16 3.90 0.27
C ALA A 10 12.60 2.56 -0.35
N LEU A 11 13.65 2.58 -1.16
CA LEU A 11 14.11 1.37 -1.85
C LEU A 11 14.49 0.25 -0.88
N GLU A 12 15.25 0.57 0.17
CA GLU A 12 15.69 -0.42 1.15
C GLU A 12 14.49 -1.03 1.89
N LEU A 13 13.55 -0.20 2.32
CA LEU A 13 12.35 -0.69 3.00
C LEU A 13 11.51 -1.60 2.08
N LYS A 14 11.39 -1.25 0.80
CA LYS A 14 10.69 -2.11 -0.17
C LYS A 14 11.33 -3.48 -0.25
N GLU A 15 12.66 -3.55 -0.38
CA GLU A 15 13.38 -4.81 -0.47
C GLU A 15 13.20 -5.66 0.79
N GLN A 16 13.29 -5.03 1.97
CA GLN A 16 13.08 -5.70 3.24
C GLN A 16 11.64 -6.23 3.38
N LEU A 17 10.66 -5.45 2.95
CA LEU A 17 9.26 -5.85 3.03
C LEU A 17 8.94 -7.01 2.08
N ILE A 18 9.47 -6.99 0.87
CA ILE A 18 9.32 -8.09 -0.07
C ILE A 18 9.87 -9.39 0.53
N GLU A 19 11.05 -9.33 1.14
CA GLU A 19 11.66 -10.50 1.78
C GLU A 19 10.82 -11.00 2.96
N HIS A 20 10.30 -10.08 3.78
CA HIS A 20 9.42 -10.43 4.88
C HIS A 20 8.16 -11.15 4.41
N LEU A 21 7.49 -10.63 3.39
CA LEU A 21 6.28 -11.24 2.84
C LEU A 21 6.57 -12.57 2.17
N LYS A 22 7.70 -12.70 1.51
CA LYS A 22 8.13 -13.96 0.91
C LYS A 22 8.28 -15.06 1.97
N LYS A 23 8.83 -14.74 3.14
CA LYS A 23 8.94 -15.68 4.25
C LYS A 23 7.58 -16.15 4.77
N ARG A 24 6.54 -15.33 4.60
CA ARG A 24 5.17 -15.69 4.92
C ARG A 24 4.46 -16.46 3.80
N GLY A 25 5.14 -16.71 2.69
CA GLY A 25 4.53 -17.35 1.53
C GLY A 25 3.67 -16.41 0.68
N ILE A 26 3.84 -15.10 0.85
CA ILE A 26 3.08 -14.09 0.10
C ILE A 26 3.92 -13.61 -1.07
N GLU A 27 3.40 -13.82 -2.27
CA GLU A 27 4.04 -13.42 -3.50
C GLU A 27 3.86 -11.93 -3.77
N CYS A 28 4.96 -11.25 -4.11
CA CYS A 28 4.96 -9.83 -4.44
C CYS A 28 5.44 -9.61 -5.85
N LYS A 29 4.85 -8.63 -6.53
CA LYS A 29 5.37 -8.13 -7.80
C LYS A 29 5.93 -6.73 -7.57
N ASP A 30 7.21 -6.58 -7.89
CA ASP A 30 7.94 -5.33 -7.69
C ASP A 30 7.82 -4.45 -8.94
N TYR A 31 7.19 -3.29 -8.77
CA TYR A 31 6.98 -2.31 -9.83
C TYR A 31 7.99 -1.17 -9.83
N GLY A 32 9.02 -1.26 -8.97
CA GLY A 32 10.10 -0.26 -8.88
C GLY A 32 9.79 0.84 -7.84
N THR A 33 10.69 1.81 -7.64
CA THR A 33 11.95 1.92 -8.41
C THR A 33 12.97 0.85 -7.99
N TYR A 34 14.05 0.77 -8.75
CA TYR A 34 15.09 -0.26 -8.50
C TYR A 34 16.45 0.34 -8.15
N THR A 35 16.58 1.66 -8.19
CA THR A 35 17.82 2.37 -7.89
C THR A 35 17.56 3.52 -6.92
N LYS A 36 18.65 4.07 -6.34
CA LYS A 36 18.56 5.23 -5.45
C LYS A 36 18.57 6.56 -6.21
N ASP A 37 18.61 6.53 -7.53
CA ASP A 37 18.52 7.73 -8.34
C ASP A 37 17.18 8.41 -8.16
N SER A 38 17.20 9.74 -8.06
CA SER A 38 15.99 10.54 -7.89
C SER A 38 14.94 10.18 -8.96
N CYS A 39 13.72 9.99 -8.53
CA CYS A 39 12.60 9.63 -9.39
C CYS A 39 11.31 10.27 -8.89
N ASP A 40 10.30 10.26 -9.74
CA ASP A 40 9.00 10.86 -9.44
C ASP A 40 8.04 9.81 -8.90
N TYR A 41 7.66 9.94 -7.63
CA TYR A 41 6.82 8.95 -6.95
C TYR A 41 5.47 8.68 -7.65
N PRO A 42 4.79 9.66 -8.31
CA PRO A 42 3.51 9.38 -8.94
C PRO A 42 3.57 8.33 -10.05
N VAL A 43 4.72 8.19 -10.70
CA VAL A 43 4.93 7.15 -11.74
C VAL A 43 4.73 5.77 -11.13
N TYR A 44 5.29 5.53 -9.96
CA TYR A 44 5.22 4.22 -9.28
C TYR A 44 3.86 4.00 -8.61
N ALA A 45 3.24 5.07 -8.10
CA ALA A 45 1.87 5.00 -7.61
C ALA A 45 0.91 4.51 -8.71
N LYS A 46 1.07 5.05 -9.92
CA LYS A 46 0.25 4.67 -11.07
C LYS A 46 0.45 3.20 -11.46
N LYS A 47 1.69 2.74 -11.49
CA LYS A 47 1.99 1.34 -11.84
C LYS A 47 1.33 0.35 -10.88
N VAL A 48 1.43 0.60 -9.58
CA VAL A 48 0.81 -0.25 -8.56
C VAL A 48 -0.72 -0.17 -8.66
N ALA A 49 -1.27 1.04 -8.82
CA ALA A 49 -2.71 1.21 -8.97
C ALA A 49 -3.26 0.45 -10.16
N GLU A 50 -2.59 0.50 -11.30
CA GLU A 50 -3.01 -0.23 -12.50
C GLU A 50 -2.99 -1.74 -12.27
N ALA A 51 -1.98 -2.26 -11.57
CA ALA A 51 -1.90 -3.67 -11.24
C ALA A 51 -3.06 -4.13 -10.35
N VAL A 52 -3.46 -3.30 -9.41
CA VAL A 52 -4.60 -3.59 -8.52
C VAL A 52 -5.92 -3.52 -9.29
N LEU A 53 -6.11 -2.48 -10.10
CA LEU A 53 -7.36 -2.29 -10.85
C LEU A 53 -7.57 -3.33 -11.94
N SER A 54 -6.50 -3.83 -12.54
CA SER A 54 -6.59 -4.89 -13.56
C SER A 54 -6.88 -6.27 -12.99
N GLY A 55 -6.75 -6.44 -11.68
CA GLY A 55 -6.89 -7.73 -11.02
C GLY A 55 -5.63 -8.59 -11.06
N GLU A 56 -4.54 -8.12 -11.65
CA GLU A 56 -3.27 -8.82 -11.62
C GLU A 56 -2.77 -9.03 -10.21
N CYS A 57 -2.97 -8.02 -9.36
CA CYS A 57 -2.68 -8.08 -7.93
C CYS A 57 -3.93 -7.75 -7.14
N GLU A 58 -4.09 -8.38 -6.00
CA GLU A 58 -5.27 -8.18 -5.16
C GLU A 58 -5.20 -6.84 -4.42
N GLU A 59 -4.00 -6.47 -3.98
CA GLU A 59 -3.75 -5.28 -3.19
C GLU A 59 -2.39 -4.71 -3.54
N GLY A 60 -2.17 -3.46 -3.15
CA GLY A 60 -0.91 -2.76 -3.38
C GLY A 60 -0.32 -2.18 -2.11
N ILE A 61 1.01 -2.03 -2.12
CA ILE A 61 1.76 -1.34 -1.09
C ILE A 61 2.65 -0.32 -1.78
N LEU A 62 2.58 0.93 -1.33
CA LEU A 62 3.35 2.04 -1.86
C LEU A 62 4.16 2.69 -0.75
N LEU A 63 5.44 2.90 -1.01
CA LEU A 63 6.39 3.44 -0.05
C LEU A 63 7.11 4.66 -0.63
N CYS A 64 7.18 5.72 0.15
CA CYS A 64 8.06 6.85 -0.14
C CYS A 64 8.63 7.37 1.19
N GLY A 65 9.21 8.55 1.22
CA GLY A 65 9.80 9.07 2.47
C GLY A 65 8.79 9.20 3.60
N THR A 66 7.60 9.72 3.31
CA THR A 66 6.52 9.90 4.29
C THR A 66 5.30 9.03 4.04
N GLY A 67 5.16 8.48 2.84
CA GLY A 67 3.95 7.79 2.39
C GLY A 67 2.85 8.76 1.94
N ILE A 68 2.98 10.05 2.25
CA ILE A 68 1.94 11.05 1.97
C ILE A 68 1.77 11.26 0.47
N GLY A 69 2.85 11.52 -0.26
CA GLY A 69 2.78 11.74 -1.71
C GLY A 69 2.22 10.54 -2.45
N MET A 70 2.64 9.35 -2.07
CA MET A 70 2.12 8.11 -2.65
C MET A 70 0.61 7.97 -2.43
N SER A 71 0.13 8.27 -1.22
CA SER A 71 -1.31 8.19 -0.92
C SER A 71 -2.11 9.20 -1.73
N MET A 72 -1.59 10.42 -1.88
CA MET A 72 -2.24 11.44 -2.69
C MET A 72 -2.31 11.05 -4.16
N ALA A 73 -1.20 10.57 -4.71
CA ALA A 73 -1.14 10.15 -6.11
C ALA A 73 -2.07 8.96 -6.39
N ALA A 74 -2.03 7.94 -5.54
CA ALA A 74 -2.86 6.76 -5.72
C ALA A 74 -4.35 7.09 -5.63
N ASN A 75 -4.75 7.94 -4.70
CA ASN A 75 -6.16 8.31 -4.51
C ASN A 75 -6.73 9.20 -5.61
N LYS A 76 -5.90 9.72 -6.52
CA LYS A 76 -6.40 10.42 -7.71
C LYS A 76 -6.89 9.46 -8.78
N ILE A 77 -6.63 8.17 -8.63
CA ILE A 77 -7.01 7.15 -9.60
C ILE A 77 -8.33 6.52 -9.14
N LYS A 78 -9.34 6.59 -9.97
CA LYS A 78 -10.67 6.06 -9.66
C LYS A 78 -10.57 4.56 -9.35
N GLY A 79 -11.22 4.13 -8.28
CA GLY A 79 -11.21 2.73 -7.85
C GLY A 79 -10.10 2.41 -6.84
N ILE A 80 -9.17 3.33 -6.60
CA ILE A 80 -8.14 3.15 -5.59
C ILE A 80 -8.55 3.85 -4.29
N ARG A 81 -8.47 3.09 -3.21
CA ARG A 81 -8.63 3.58 -1.85
C ARG A 81 -7.33 3.30 -1.13
N ALA A 82 -6.44 4.30 -1.16
CA ALA A 82 -5.12 4.21 -0.56
C ALA A 82 -5.15 4.82 0.84
N ALA A 83 -4.59 4.09 1.79
CA ALA A 83 -4.54 4.52 3.18
C ALA A 83 -3.10 4.68 3.64
N LEU A 84 -2.78 5.88 4.13
CA LEU A 84 -1.50 6.15 4.78
C LEU A 84 -1.59 5.69 6.22
N CYS A 85 -0.84 4.65 6.59
CA CYS A 85 -0.86 4.08 7.92
C CYS A 85 0.53 4.07 8.54
N SER A 86 0.61 4.53 9.79
CA SER A 86 1.84 4.46 10.59
C SER A 86 1.64 3.68 11.88
N ASP A 87 0.53 2.97 12.00
CA ASP A 87 0.18 2.11 13.14
C ASP A 87 -0.70 0.95 12.69
N CYS A 88 -0.75 -0.09 13.52
CA CYS A 88 -1.51 -1.29 13.19
C CYS A 88 -3.02 -1.11 13.33
N PHE A 89 -3.47 -0.27 14.25
CA PHE A 89 -4.90 0.00 14.41
C PHE A 89 -5.47 0.62 13.14
N SER A 90 -4.81 1.64 12.59
CA SER A 90 -5.25 2.28 11.36
C SER A 90 -5.24 1.31 10.18
N ALA A 91 -4.24 0.45 10.08
CA ALA A 91 -4.14 -0.55 9.02
C ALA A 91 -5.31 -1.55 9.08
N GLN A 92 -5.68 -2.01 10.26
CA GLN A 92 -6.83 -2.88 10.44
C GLN A 92 -8.13 -2.15 10.14
N ALA A 93 -8.31 -0.96 10.71
CA ALA A 93 -9.55 -0.19 10.55
C ALA A 93 -9.81 0.21 9.10
N THR A 94 -8.79 0.63 8.36
CA THR A 94 -8.99 1.02 6.97
C THR A 94 -9.37 -0.17 6.10
N LYS A 95 -8.89 -1.37 6.43
CA LYS A 95 -9.31 -2.59 5.73
C LYS A 95 -10.77 -2.93 6.07
N GLU A 96 -11.07 -3.00 7.36
CA GLU A 96 -12.40 -3.40 7.82
C GLU A 96 -13.50 -2.40 7.48
N HIS A 97 -13.20 -1.10 7.53
CA HIS A 97 -14.20 -0.04 7.37
C HIS A 97 -14.18 0.63 5.99
N ASN A 98 -13.02 0.84 5.41
CA ASN A 98 -12.88 1.57 4.17
C ASN A 98 -12.63 0.66 2.96
N ASN A 99 -12.44 -0.62 3.19
CA ASN A 99 -12.06 -1.58 2.14
C ASN A 99 -10.90 -1.06 1.30
N ALA A 100 -9.87 -0.52 1.99
CA ALA A 100 -8.70 0.01 1.33
C ALA A 100 -8.00 -1.09 0.53
N ASN A 101 -7.57 -0.77 -0.67
CA ASN A 101 -6.88 -1.72 -1.56
C ASN A 101 -5.42 -1.36 -1.80
N VAL A 102 -4.95 -0.24 -1.25
CA VAL A 102 -3.55 0.16 -1.28
C VAL A 102 -3.14 0.70 0.08
N LEU A 103 -2.04 0.16 0.61
CA LEU A 103 -1.42 0.64 1.85
C LEU A 103 -0.23 1.53 1.48
N CYS A 104 -0.15 2.70 2.11
CA CYS A 104 1.00 3.60 1.94
C CYS A 104 1.72 3.76 3.27
N MET A 105 3.06 3.73 3.24
CA MET A 105 3.90 3.90 4.43
C MET A 105 5.11 4.76 4.12
N GLY A 106 5.67 5.38 5.16
CA GLY A 106 6.82 6.27 5.04
C GLY A 106 8.10 5.67 5.61
N ALA A 107 9.10 5.48 4.77
CA ALA A 107 10.38 4.88 5.18
C ALA A 107 11.17 5.76 6.18
N ARG A 108 10.90 7.06 6.19
CA ARG A 108 11.52 7.99 7.15
C ARG A 108 10.70 8.15 8.43
N VAL A 109 9.49 7.62 8.47
CA VAL A 109 8.55 7.78 9.59
C VAL A 109 8.59 6.56 10.49
N ILE A 110 8.63 5.37 9.90
CA ILE A 110 8.58 4.10 10.64
C ILE A 110 9.79 3.23 10.29
N GLY A 111 10.22 2.42 11.26
CA GLY A 111 11.27 1.43 11.05
C GLY A 111 10.74 0.16 10.39
N PRO A 112 11.64 -0.74 9.95
CA PRO A 112 11.25 -1.97 9.25
C PRO A 112 10.32 -2.87 10.06
N GLU A 113 10.59 -3.07 11.34
CA GLU A 113 9.77 -3.94 12.19
C GLU A 113 8.32 -3.49 12.25
N LEU A 114 8.08 -2.20 12.45
CA LEU A 114 6.72 -1.67 12.48
C LEU A 114 6.08 -1.73 11.09
N ALA A 115 6.84 -1.46 10.03
CA ALA A 115 6.34 -1.58 8.66
C ALA A 115 5.87 -2.99 8.37
N PHE A 116 6.60 -4.01 8.80
CA PHE A 116 6.21 -5.41 8.64
C PHE A 116 4.90 -5.72 9.34
N ARG A 117 4.74 -5.25 10.59
CA ARG A 117 3.51 -5.46 11.36
C ARG A 117 2.30 -4.74 10.76
N ILE A 118 2.51 -3.53 10.26
CA ILE A 118 1.45 -2.78 9.58
C ILE A 118 1.01 -3.50 8.30
N ALA A 119 1.97 -3.93 7.49
CA ALA A 119 1.68 -4.66 6.26
C ALA A 119 0.96 -5.99 6.55
N ASP A 120 1.43 -6.74 7.54
CA ASP A 120 0.81 -8.00 7.93
C ASP A 120 -0.63 -7.77 8.40
N THR A 121 -0.85 -6.76 9.23
CA THR A 121 -2.19 -6.41 9.71
C THR A 121 -3.12 -6.03 8.57
N PHE A 122 -2.63 -5.22 7.63
CA PHE A 122 -3.40 -4.82 6.45
C PHE A 122 -3.79 -6.03 5.59
N ILE A 123 -2.82 -6.87 5.28
CA ILE A 123 -3.04 -8.05 4.42
C ILE A 123 -3.98 -9.06 5.08
N ASP A 124 -3.83 -9.29 6.39
CA ASP A 124 -4.59 -10.29 7.13
C ASP A 124 -6.00 -9.83 7.52
N SER A 125 -6.28 -8.53 7.48
CA SER A 125 -7.60 -7.99 7.80
C SER A 125 -8.54 -8.09 6.60
N LYS A 126 -9.85 -8.17 6.87
CA LYS A 126 -10.87 -8.29 5.82
C LYS A 126 -11.93 -7.23 5.98
N PHE A 127 -12.52 -6.84 4.86
CA PHE A 127 -13.63 -5.89 4.86
C PHE A 127 -14.82 -6.48 5.63
N SER A 128 -15.46 -5.65 6.45
CA SER A 128 -16.59 -6.06 7.28
C SER A 128 -17.84 -6.45 6.48
N ASN A 129 -17.98 -5.94 5.28
CA ASN A 129 -19.20 -6.02 4.45
C ASN A 129 -20.44 -5.42 5.14
N ASP A 130 -20.23 -4.57 6.13
CA ASP A 130 -21.31 -3.85 6.81
C ASP A 130 -21.90 -2.79 5.86
N GLU A 131 -23.22 -2.75 5.73
CA GLU A 131 -23.90 -1.84 4.80
C GLU A 131 -23.57 -0.37 5.04
N ARG A 132 -23.41 0.04 6.29
CA ARG A 132 -23.05 1.43 6.60
C ARG A 132 -21.66 1.79 6.04
N HIS A 133 -20.74 0.82 6.00
CA HIS A 133 -19.42 1.01 5.40
C HIS A 133 -19.49 1.03 3.88
N ILE A 134 -20.26 0.12 3.29
CA ILE A 134 -20.48 0.06 1.83
C ILE A 134 -21.06 1.37 1.33
N ARG A 135 -22.07 1.90 2.02
CA ARG A 135 -22.70 3.17 1.66
C ARG A 135 -21.70 4.32 1.59
N LYS A 136 -20.86 4.44 2.61
CA LYS A 136 -19.86 5.51 2.67
C LYS A 136 -18.78 5.36 1.60
N ILE A 137 -18.33 4.14 1.35
CA ILE A 137 -17.35 3.86 0.29
C ILE A 137 -17.89 4.27 -1.06
N ASN A 138 -19.16 3.95 -1.35
CA ASN A 138 -19.79 4.32 -2.62
C ASN A 138 -19.85 5.84 -2.81
N MET A 139 -19.84 6.62 -1.75
CA MET A 139 -19.81 8.08 -1.83
C MET A 139 -18.42 8.65 -2.13
N LEU A 140 -17.36 7.82 -2.03
CA LEU A 140 -15.99 8.23 -2.33
C LEU A 140 -15.69 8.20 -3.84
N GLU A 141 -16.45 7.47 -4.59
CA GLU A 141 -16.22 7.25 -6.03
C GLU A 141 -16.76 8.39 -6.90
#